data_e1d40a5fa0144dac44e6fde64805074c
#
_entry.id   e1d40a5fa0144dac44e6fde64805074c
#
_cell.length_a   1.000
_cell.length_b   1.000
_cell.length_c   1.000
_cell.angle_alpha   90.00
_cell.angle_beta   90.00
_cell.angle_gamma   90.00
#
_symmetry.space_group_name_H-M   'P 1'
#
loop_
_entity.id
_entity.type
_entity.pdbx_description
1 polymer ?
#
loop_
_entity_poly.entity_id
_entity_poly.type
_entity_poly.pdbx_seq_one_letter_code
_entity_poly.pdbx_strand_id
1 'polypeptide(L)'
;MITYNPAFDLYHSIFRMVHIVNSLQEGECLEIDKIRIWDFYLLYPSKTYDIDIRPRKEKDIYAARKQWIDRERNPYEYKGDNRKLFEWIKPVQVSALSCLVSCGILKKEEYLNNKVCVSDRQALDDFVSHAGPLTAGERNTLAFMSYFSRMMPLSGFNGLKARTQLLESMYDAE
;
A
#
# COMPACT_ATOMS: atom_id res chain seq x y z
N MET A 1 -21.57 -20.66 -4.36
CA MET A 1 -21.72 -19.19 -4.38
C MET A 1 -20.34 -18.59 -4.44
N ILE A 2 -19.98 -17.95 -5.55
CA ILE A 2 -18.66 -17.29 -5.69
C ILE A 2 -18.77 -15.99 -4.88
N THR A 3 -18.10 -15.93 -3.75
CA THR A 3 -18.06 -14.71 -2.93
C THR A 3 -17.07 -13.75 -3.60
N TYR A 4 -17.58 -12.62 -4.11
CA TYR A 4 -16.75 -11.55 -4.64
C TYR A 4 -15.79 -11.04 -3.57
N ASN A 5 -14.49 -11.04 -3.85
CA ASN A 5 -13.47 -10.54 -2.94
C ASN A 5 -12.64 -9.44 -3.63
N PRO A 6 -12.80 -8.16 -3.23
CA PRO A 6 -12.07 -7.03 -3.82
C PRO A 6 -10.54 -7.16 -3.79
N ALA A 7 -10.01 -7.99 -2.88
CA ALA A 7 -8.57 -8.23 -2.77
C ALA A 7 -7.97 -8.93 -4.00
N PHE A 8 -8.79 -9.71 -4.71
CA PHE A 8 -8.38 -10.49 -5.89
C PHE A 8 -8.98 -9.96 -7.19
N ASP A 9 -9.61 -8.79 -7.13
CA ASP A 9 -10.19 -8.14 -8.31
C ASP A 9 -9.19 -7.12 -8.89
N LEU A 10 -8.89 -7.28 -10.19
CA LEU A 10 -7.93 -6.43 -10.88
C LEU A 10 -8.36 -4.95 -10.93
N TYR A 11 -9.64 -4.68 -11.18
CA TYR A 11 -10.15 -3.31 -11.29
C TYR A 11 -10.08 -2.59 -9.95
N HIS A 12 -10.45 -3.27 -8.85
CA HIS A 12 -10.28 -2.73 -7.51
C HIS A 12 -8.80 -2.52 -7.14
N SER A 13 -7.91 -3.41 -7.60
CA SER A 13 -6.47 -3.22 -7.39
C SER A 13 -5.94 -2.01 -8.17
N ILE A 14 -6.34 -1.84 -9.43
CA ILE A 14 -5.99 -0.65 -10.23
C ILE A 14 -6.51 0.61 -9.55
N PHE A 15 -7.75 0.62 -9.09
CA PHE A 15 -8.35 1.75 -8.36
C PHE A 15 -7.50 2.16 -7.16
N ARG A 16 -7.13 1.22 -6.30
CA ARG A 16 -6.30 1.51 -5.13
C ARG A 16 -4.88 1.97 -5.51
N MET A 17 -4.25 1.28 -6.48
CA MET A 17 -2.90 1.62 -6.95
C MET A 17 -2.83 3.02 -7.54
N VAL A 18 -3.82 3.44 -8.31
CA VAL A 18 -3.93 4.80 -8.86
C VAL A 18 -3.94 5.84 -7.75
N HIS A 19 -4.73 5.64 -6.71
CA HIS A 19 -4.79 6.56 -5.58
C HIS A 19 -3.50 6.57 -4.75
N ILE A 20 -2.86 5.42 -4.55
CA ILE A 20 -1.55 5.35 -3.88
C ILE A 20 -0.52 6.13 -4.67
N VAL A 21 -0.43 5.87 -5.98
CA VAL A 21 0.53 6.53 -6.87
C VAL A 21 0.24 8.03 -6.96
N ASN A 22 -1.04 8.42 -6.97
CA ASN A 22 -1.43 9.83 -6.97
C ASN A 22 -1.00 10.59 -5.70
N SER A 23 -0.82 9.88 -4.58
CA SER A 23 -0.32 10.46 -3.33
C SER A 23 1.18 10.75 -3.34
N LEU A 24 1.93 10.26 -4.35
CA LEU A 24 3.36 10.52 -4.49
C LEU A 24 3.60 11.96 -4.93
N GLN A 25 4.68 12.56 -4.40
CA GLN A 25 5.12 13.89 -4.81
C GLN A 25 5.71 13.86 -6.22
N GLU A 26 5.83 15.04 -6.84
CA GLU A 26 6.49 15.15 -8.14
C GLU A 26 7.95 14.69 -8.05
N GLY A 27 8.33 13.78 -8.95
CA GLY A 27 9.67 13.18 -8.97
C GLY A 27 9.93 12.12 -7.90
N GLU A 28 8.98 11.86 -7.00
CA GLU A 28 9.11 10.81 -5.99
C GLU A 28 9.00 9.43 -6.61
N CYS A 29 9.89 8.55 -6.18
CA CYS A 29 9.87 7.13 -6.52
C CYS A 29 9.88 6.29 -5.25
N LEU A 30 9.03 5.27 -5.19
CA LEU A 30 9.02 4.30 -4.10
C LEU A 30 9.25 2.89 -4.63
N GLU A 31 9.78 2.01 -3.79
CA GLU A 31 9.95 0.60 -4.11
C GLU A 31 8.58 -0.08 -4.30
N ILE A 32 8.48 -1.00 -5.26
CA ILE A 32 7.24 -1.75 -5.56
C ILE A 32 6.69 -2.40 -4.30
N ASP A 33 7.53 -2.99 -3.47
CA ASP A 33 7.09 -3.65 -2.24
C ASP A 33 6.51 -2.66 -1.22
N LYS A 34 7.01 -1.41 -1.17
CA LYS A 34 6.41 -0.37 -0.33
C LYS A 34 4.99 -0.02 -0.80
N ILE A 35 4.79 0.14 -2.11
CA ILE A 35 3.47 0.37 -2.71
C ILE A 35 2.52 -0.79 -2.42
N ARG A 36 3.00 -2.04 -2.54
CA ARG A 36 2.23 -3.25 -2.23
C ARG A 36 1.81 -3.31 -0.75
N ILE A 37 2.70 -2.91 0.16
CA ILE A 37 2.40 -2.82 1.59
C ILE A 37 1.30 -1.78 1.85
N TRP A 38 1.36 -0.61 1.21
CA TRP A 38 0.31 0.39 1.35
C TRP A 38 -1.03 -0.12 0.83
N ASP A 39 -1.07 -0.80 -0.33
CA ASP A 39 -2.27 -1.42 -0.86
C ASP A 39 -2.86 -2.48 0.06
N PHE A 40 -2.01 -3.30 0.70
CA PHE A 40 -2.45 -4.28 1.69
C PHE A 40 -3.22 -3.64 2.84
N TYR A 41 -2.72 -2.53 3.37
CA TYR A 41 -3.40 -1.82 4.46
C TYR A 41 -4.61 -1.02 3.99
N LEU A 42 -4.68 -0.59 2.73
CA LEU A 42 -5.93 -0.05 2.17
C LEU A 42 -7.03 -1.11 2.12
N LEU A 43 -6.68 -2.35 1.79
CA LEU A 43 -7.62 -3.49 1.81
C LEU A 43 -8.04 -3.89 3.23
N TYR A 44 -7.09 -3.82 4.17
CA TYR A 44 -7.25 -4.31 5.54
C TYR A 44 -6.82 -3.26 6.57
N PRO A 45 -7.57 -2.15 6.71
CA PRO A 45 -7.16 -1.02 7.57
C PRO A 45 -6.93 -1.42 9.03
N SER A 46 -7.78 -2.31 9.57
CA SER A 46 -7.67 -2.79 10.95
C SER A 46 -6.35 -3.52 11.23
N LYS A 47 -5.72 -4.12 10.20
CA LYS A 47 -4.42 -4.81 10.33
C LYS A 47 -3.25 -3.85 10.53
N THR A 48 -3.44 -2.53 10.38
CA THR A 48 -2.44 -1.54 10.81
C THR A 48 -2.14 -1.64 12.30
N TYR A 49 -3.06 -2.21 13.09
CA TYR A 49 -2.85 -2.45 14.51
C TYR A 49 -1.88 -3.62 14.79
N ASP A 50 -1.58 -4.43 13.77
CA ASP A 50 -0.57 -5.50 13.85
C ASP A 50 0.85 -4.97 13.53
N ILE A 51 0.99 -3.71 13.04
CA ILE A 51 2.29 -3.07 12.79
C ILE A 51 3.00 -2.79 14.13
N ASP A 52 4.30 -3.10 14.20
CA ASP A 52 5.14 -2.74 15.35
C ASP A 52 5.34 -1.22 15.42
N ILE A 53 4.49 -0.54 16.18
CA ILE A 53 4.62 0.88 16.52
C ILE A 53 4.88 0.98 18.02
N ARG A 54 5.98 1.67 18.37
CA ARG A 54 6.48 1.78 19.75
C ARG A 54 5.81 2.95 20.46
N PRO A 55 4.76 2.74 21.31
CA PRO A 55 3.95 3.83 21.86
C PRO A 55 4.74 4.86 22.67
N ARG A 56 5.86 4.43 23.30
CA ARG A 56 6.70 5.32 24.11
C ARG A 56 7.64 6.21 23.27
N LYS A 57 8.07 5.73 22.11
CA LYS A 57 9.03 6.42 21.23
C LYS A 57 8.34 7.14 20.07
N GLU A 58 7.19 6.63 19.63
CA GLU A 58 6.45 7.07 18.44
C GLU A 58 5.03 7.49 18.82
N LYS A 59 4.93 8.38 19.81
CA LYS A 59 3.64 8.81 20.39
C LYS A 59 2.70 9.39 19.34
N ASP A 60 3.24 10.20 18.42
CA ASP A 60 2.46 10.87 17.39
C ASP A 60 1.91 9.88 16.35
N ILE A 61 2.73 8.90 15.94
CA ILE A 61 2.31 7.83 15.03
C ILE A 61 1.24 6.96 15.69
N TYR A 62 1.43 6.61 16.96
CA TYR A 62 0.47 5.83 17.71
C TYR A 62 -0.87 6.56 17.88
N ALA A 63 -0.82 7.87 18.16
CA ALA A 63 -2.01 8.72 18.25
C ALA A 63 -2.72 8.86 16.91
N ALA A 64 -1.96 9.10 15.82
CA ALA A 64 -2.49 9.18 14.46
C ALA A 64 -3.21 7.89 14.06
N ARG A 65 -2.64 6.72 14.32
CA ARG A 65 -3.30 5.45 14.06
C ARG A 65 -4.65 5.35 14.76
N LYS A 66 -4.71 5.69 16.06
CA LYS A 66 -5.97 5.65 16.82
C LYS A 66 -7.02 6.64 16.31
N GLN A 67 -6.58 7.79 15.84
CA GLN A 67 -7.47 8.84 15.36
C GLN A 67 -8.01 8.54 13.96
N TRP A 68 -7.19 7.97 13.08
CA TRP A 68 -7.50 7.85 11.66
C TRP A 68 -8.01 6.46 11.28
N ILE A 69 -7.66 5.43 12.02
CA ILE A 69 -7.98 4.04 11.67
C ILE A 69 -8.95 3.45 12.68
N ASP A 70 -10.09 2.98 12.18
CA ASP A 70 -11.01 2.19 12.99
C ASP A 70 -10.37 0.84 13.33
N ARG A 71 -10.46 0.46 14.60
CA ARG A 71 -9.97 -0.81 15.10
C ARG A 71 -10.92 -1.97 14.82
N GLU A 72 -12.16 -1.67 14.48
CA GLU A 72 -13.18 -2.69 14.26
C GLU A 72 -12.80 -3.54 13.04
N ARG A 73 -12.69 -4.85 13.26
CA ARG A 73 -12.35 -5.81 12.20
C ARG A 73 -13.63 -6.31 11.55
N ASN A 74 -13.62 -6.38 10.24
CA ASN A 74 -14.68 -7.05 9.50
C ASN A 74 -14.73 -8.53 9.94
N PRO A 75 -15.89 -9.04 10.44
CA PRO A 75 -16.02 -10.44 10.90
C PRO A 75 -15.67 -11.47 9.82
N TYR A 76 -15.81 -11.09 8.54
CA TYR A 76 -15.55 -11.94 7.37
C TYR A 76 -14.12 -11.80 6.83
N GLU A 77 -13.31 -10.94 7.46
CA GLU A 77 -11.92 -10.75 7.07
C GLU A 77 -11.10 -12.00 7.38
N TYR A 78 -10.15 -12.32 6.50
CA TYR A 78 -9.20 -13.40 6.71
C TYR A 78 -8.44 -13.24 8.05
N LYS A 79 -8.55 -14.23 8.93
CA LYS A 79 -7.99 -14.22 10.28
C LYS A 79 -6.66 -14.98 10.40
N GLY A 80 -6.13 -15.48 9.27
CA GLY A 80 -4.86 -16.20 9.25
C GLY A 80 -3.65 -15.28 9.18
N ASP A 81 -2.54 -15.88 8.76
CA ASP A 81 -1.25 -15.21 8.64
C ASP A 81 -1.29 -14.07 7.59
N ASN A 82 -1.02 -12.85 8.02
CA ASN A 82 -1.01 -11.66 7.17
C ASN A 82 0.02 -11.78 6.03
N ARG A 83 1.15 -12.43 6.27
CA ARG A 83 2.17 -12.65 5.25
C ARG A 83 1.69 -13.55 4.11
N LYS A 84 0.98 -14.65 4.45
CA LYS A 84 0.37 -15.51 3.44
C LYS A 84 -0.65 -14.75 2.61
N LEU A 85 -1.50 -13.97 3.27
CA LEU A 85 -2.49 -13.13 2.59
C LEU A 85 -1.82 -12.11 1.66
N PHE A 86 -0.75 -11.47 2.12
CA PHE A 86 0.03 -10.52 1.34
C PHE A 86 0.64 -11.17 0.09
N GLU A 87 1.15 -12.40 0.19
CA GLU A 87 1.66 -13.14 -0.97
C GLU A 87 0.54 -13.60 -1.91
N TRP A 88 -0.63 -13.96 -1.40
CA TRP A 88 -1.75 -14.36 -2.26
C TRP A 88 -2.28 -13.22 -3.14
N ILE A 89 -2.27 -11.98 -2.66
CA ILE A 89 -2.72 -10.82 -3.44
C ILE A 89 -1.64 -10.27 -4.38
N LYS A 90 -0.38 -10.71 -4.26
CA LYS A 90 0.74 -10.23 -5.09
C LYS A 90 0.47 -10.27 -6.59
N PRO A 91 -0.05 -11.37 -7.18
CA PRO A 91 -0.27 -11.42 -8.63
C PRO A 91 -1.19 -10.31 -9.13
N VAL A 92 -2.27 -10.00 -8.43
CA VAL A 92 -3.20 -8.95 -8.84
C VAL A 92 -2.61 -7.55 -8.63
N GLN A 93 -1.83 -7.35 -7.56
CA GLN A 93 -1.11 -6.10 -7.32
C GLN A 93 -0.09 -5.81 -8.44
N VAL A 94 0.71 -6.80 -8.81
CA VAL A 94 1.69 -6.68 -9.90
C VAL A 94 1.00 -6.45 -11.23
N SER A 95 -0.11 -7.13 -11.51
CA SER A 95 -0.90 -6.92 -12.72
C SER A 95 -1.46 -5.50 -12.79
N ALA A 96 -1.95 -4.95 -11.68
CA ALA A 96 -2.45 -3.59 -11.62
C ALA A 96 -1.34 -2.56 -11.93
N LEU A 97 -0.16 -2.70 -11.32
CA LEU A 97 0.99 -1.83 -11.61
C LEU A 97 1.44 -1.96 -13.07
N SER A 98 1.47 -3.17 -13.62
CA SER A 98 1.81 -3.41 -15.03
C SER A 98 0.82 -2.75 -15.99
N CYS A 99 -0.47 -2.71 -15.65
CA CYS A 99 -1.47 -1.95 -16.42
C CYS A 99 -1.14 -0.46 -16.42
N LEU A 100 -0.78 0.13 -15.27
CA LEU A 100 -0.41 1.55 -15.18
C LEU A 100 0.87 1.87 -15.97
N VAL A 101 1.83 0.95 -16.01
CA VAL A 101 3.01 1.06 -16.87
C VAL A 101 2.61 1.03 -18.35
N SER A 102 1.73 0.09 -18.74
CA SER A 102 1.28 -0.07 -20.13
C SER A 102 0.48 1.14 -20.63
N CYS A 103 -0.24 1.81 -19.73
CA CYS A 103 -0.95 3.06 -20.03
C CYS A 103 -0.03 4.31 -20.03
N GLY A 104 1.27 4.16 -19.77
CA GLY A 104 2.22 5.27 -19.74
C GLY A 104 2.16 6.15 -18.49
N ILE A 105 1.36 5.78 -17.49
CA ILE A 105 1.23 6.51 -16.22
C ILE A 105 2.49 6.36 -15.37
N LEU A 106 3.09 5.17 -15.36
CA LEU A 106 4.32 4.86 -14.64
C LEU A 106 5.51 4.71 -15.59
N LYS A 107 6.69 5.10 -15.12
CA LYS A 107 7.95 4.95 -15.85
C LYS A 107 8.34 3.47 -15.95
N LYS A 108 8.38 2.94 -17.18
CA LYS A 108 8.69 1.53 -17.43
C LYS A 108 10.10 1.14 -16.95
N GLU A 109 11.09 1.99 -17.20
CA GLU A 109 12.49 1.72 -16.81
C GLU A 109 12.62 1.59 -15.29
N GLU A 110 11.99 2.51 -14.54
CA GLU A 110 12.00 2.46 -13.09
C GLU A 110 11.23 1.24 -12.55
N TYR A 111 10.12 0.89 -13.19
CA TYR A 111 9.35 -0.32 -12.82
C TYR A 111 10.18 -1.59 -12.99
N LEU A 112 10.97 -1.70 -14.05
CA LEU A 112 11.89 -2.83 -14.27
C LEU A 112 13.01 -2.86 -13.20
N ASN A 113 13.32 -1.72 -12.59
CA ASN A 113 14.26 -1.59 -11.46
C ASN A 113 13.56 -1.64 -10.09
N ASN A 114 12.38 -2.28 -10.01
CA ASN A 114 11.58 -2.43 -8.79
C ASN A 114 11.15 -1.12 -8.13
N LYS A 115 10.98 -0.05 -8.91
CA LYS A 115 10.51 1.25 -8.43
C LYS A 115 9.24 1.69 -9.14
N VAL A 116 8.39 2.42 -8.42
CA VAL A 116 7.20 3.06 -8.95
C VAL A 116 7.43 4.55 -8.97
N CYS A 117 7.46 5.14 -10.17
CA CYS A 117 7.62 6.56 -10.40
C CYS A 117 6.57 7.01 -11.42
N VAL A 118 5.95 8.15 -11.17
CA VAL A 118 4.98 8.73 -12.12
C VAL A 118 5.71 9.22 -13.36
N SER A 119 5.22 8.84 -14.55
CA SER A 119 5.72 9.30 -15.85
C SER A 119 4.91 10.49 -16.35
N ASP A 120 3.59 10.37 -16.30
CA ASP A 120 2.65 11.37 -16.80
C ASP A 120 1.63 11.71 -15.69
N ARG A 121 1.85 12.87 -15.08
CA ARG A 121 0.98 13.35 -13.98
C ARG A 121 -0.42 13.71 -14.49
N GLN A 122 -0.51 14.32 -15.69
CA GLN A 122 -1.81 14.69 -16.26
C GLN A 122 -2.66 13.45 -16.56
N ALA A 123 -2.07 12.43 -17.19
CA ALA A 123 -2.76 11.17 -17.44
C ALA A 123 -3.19 10.48 -16.12
N LEU A 124 -2.39 10.57 -15.07
CA LEU A 124 -2.73 10.05 -13.75
C LEU A 124 -3.93 10.81 -13.15
N ASP A 125 -3.93 12.14 -13.19
CA ASP A 125 -5.01 12.97 -12.65
C ASP A 125 -6.33 12.72 -13.40
N ASP A 126 -6.26 12.59 -14.73
CA ASP A 126 -7.42 12.24 -15.57
C ASP A 126 -7.96 10.85 -15.18
N PHE A 127 -7.07 9.87 -14.96
CA PHE A 127 -7.47 8.53 -14.55
C PHE A 127 -8.13 8.53 -13.16
N VAL A 128 -7.55 9.24 -12.19
CA VAL A 128 -8.11 9.39 -10.82
C VAL A 128 -9.51 10.01 -10.88
N SER A 129 -9.69 11.04 -11.72
CA SER A 129 -11.00 11.69 -11.90
C SER A 129 -12.08 10.72 -12.40
N HIS A 130 -11.72 9.82 -13.33
CA HIS A 130 -12.64 8.82 -13.87
C HIS A 130 -12.87 7.65 -12.90
N ALA A 131 -11.85 7.26 -12.14
CA ALA A 131 -11.96 6.17 -11.17
C ALA A 131 -12.87 6.51 -9.98
N GLY A 132 -13.03 7.79 -9.68
CA GLY A 132 -13.79 8.28 -8.54
C GLY A 132 -12.98 8.36 -7.24
N PRO A 133 -13.56 8.94 -6.18
CA PRO A 133 -12.85 9.21 -4.94
C PRO A 133 -12.73 7.96 -4.05
N LEU A 134 -11.68 7.94 -3.23
CA LEU A 134 -11.58 7.04 -2.07
C LEU A 134 -12.68 7.37 -1.05
N THR A 135 -13.14 6.37 -0.32
CA THR A 135 -13.95 6.55 0.89
C THR A 135 -13.17 7.30 1.97
N ALA A 136 -13.86 7.82 2.98
CA ALA A 136 -13.20 8.48 4.11
C ALA A 136 -12.21 7.56 4.83
N GLY A 137 -12.59 6.28 5.04
CA GLY A 137 -11.72 5.28 5.66
C GLY A 137 -10.47 4.98 4.84
N GLU A 138 -10.61 4.83 3.52
CA GLU A 138 -9.47 4.61 2.62
C GLU A 138 -8.54 5.82 2.58
N ARG A 139 -9.07 7.04 2.51
CA ARG A 139 -8.25 8.27 2.60
C ARG A 139 -7.46 8.34 3.89
N ASN A 140 -8.10 8.05 5.02
CA ASN A 140 -7.46 8.05 6.32
C ASN A 140 -6.34 6.99 6.40
N THR A 141 -6.59 5.81 5.85
CA THR A 141 -5.59 4.73 5.82
C THR A 141 -4.41 5.10 4.95
N LEU A 142 -4.64 5.65 3.75
CA LEU A 142 -3.57 6.09 2.87
C LEU A 142 -2.75 7.23 3.52
N ALA A 143 -3.42 8.20 4.14
CA ALA A 143 -2.77 9.29 4.88
C ALA A 143 -1.91 8.73 6.03
N PHE A 144 -2.44 7.77 6.79
CA PHE A 144 -1.68 7.11 7.86
C PHE A 144 -0.45 6.36 7.32
N MET A 145 -0.60 5.55 6.27
CA MET A 145 0.52 4.81 5.69
C MET A 145 1.59 5.73 5.12
N SER A 146 1.18 6.81 4.47
CA SER A 146 2.09 7.86 4.01
C SER A 146 2.85 8.52 5.17
N TYR A 147 2.15 8.94 6.21
CA TYR A 147 2.73 9.57 7.40
C TYR A 147 3.70 8.62 8.12
N PHE A 148 3.29 7.36 8.31
CA PHE A 148 4.08 6.36 9.01
C PHE A 148 5.33 5.94 8.23
N SER A 149 5.22 5.70 6.93
CA SER A 149 6.23 4.92 6.22
C SER A 149 6.86 5.58 4.99
N ARG A 150 6.43 6.78 4.58
CA ARG A 150 6.97 7.42 3.36
C ARG A 150 8.49 7.54 3.38
N MET A 151 9.04 8.06 4.49
CA MET A 151 10.48 8.28 4.67
C MET A 151 11.19 7.09 5.30
N MET A 152 10.45 6.03 5.68
CA MET A 152 11.02 4.84 6.27
C MET A 152 11.69 3.99 5.20
N PRO A 153 12.91 3.44 5.45
CA PRO A 153 13.51 2.49 4.53
C PRO A 153 12.66 1.21 4.43
N LEU A 154 12.69 0.57 3.28
CA LEU A 154 11.99 -0.70 3.09
C LEU A 154 12.62 -1.81 3.93
N SER A 155 13.95 -1.91 3.90
CA SER A 155 14.75 -2.95 4.54
C SER A 155 15.48 -2.44 5.78
N GLY A 156 16.14 -3.33 6.52
CA GLY A 156 16.87 -3.03 7.73
C GLY A 156 16.06 -3.22 9.01
N PHE A 157 16.74 -3.14 10.16
CA PHE A 157 16.20 -3.45 11.49
C PHE A 157 14.94 -2.64 11.86
N ASN A 158 14.87 -1.38 11.46
CA ASN A 158 13.70 -0.51 11.67
C ASN A 158 12.91 -0.25 10.38
N GLY A 159 13.19 -1.00 9.31
CA GLY A 159 12.55 -0.84 8.03
C GLY A 159 11.11 -1.34 8.00
N LEU A 160 10.40 -0.99 6.94
CA LEU A 160 8.99 -1.31 6.80
C LEU A 160 8.74 -2.83 6.78
N LYS A 161 9.62 -3.64 6.17
CA LYS A 161 9.55 -5.10 6.19
C LYS A 161 9.56 -5.65 7.63
N ALA A 162 10.50 -5.21 8.44
CA ALA A 162 10.64 -5.65 9.84
C ALA A 162 9.43 -5.23 10.67
N ARG A 163 8.91 -4.01 10.45
CA ARG A 163 7.81 -3.43 11.21
C ARG A 163 6.45 -4.04 10.88
N THR A 164 6.24 -4.42 9.62
CA THR A 164 4.97 -4.99 9.16
C THR A 164 4.95 -6.52 9.18
N GLN A 165 6.12 -7.15 9.11
CA GLN A 165 6.29 -8.61 9.00
C GLN A 165 5.58 -9.24 7.79
N LEU A 166 5.24 -8.44 6.78
CA LEU A 166 4.59 -8.92 5.55
C LEU A 166 5.59 -9.56 4.57
N LEU A 167 6.86 -9.19 4.65
CA LEU A 167 7.96 -9.68 3.83
C LEU A 167 9.10 -10.21 4.72
N GLU A 168 9.89 -11.13 4.18
CA GLU A 168 11.08 -11.60 4.88
C GLU A 168 12.11 -10.48 5.00
N SER A 169 12.61 -10.27 6.22
CA SER A 169 13.68 -9.32 6.52
C SER A 169 15.02 -10.00 6.81
N MET A 170 15.04 -11.32 6.96
CA MET A 170 16.21 -12.08 7.43
C MET A 170 17.39 -12.14 6.43
N TYR A 171 17.16 -11.75 5.17
CA TYR A 171 18.19 -11.80 4.11
C TYR A 171 18.51 -10.42 3.51
N ASP A 172 17.99 -9.35 4.10
CA ASP A 172 18.38 -8.01 3.69
C ASP A 172 19.78 -7.75 4.26
N ALA A 173 20.82 -7.82 3.42
CA ALA A 173 22.16 -7.43 3.81
C ALA A 173 22.17 -5.99 4.34
N GLU A 174 22.89 -5.79 5.45
CA GLU A 174 23.15 -4.47 6.03
C GLU A 174 23.90 -3.54 5.04
#